data_9e603a48ccec52ddb1dcf1b4990dda7e
#
_entry.id   9e603a48ccec52ddb1dcf1b4990dda7e
#
_cell.length_a   1.000
_cell.length_b   1.000
_cell.length_c   1.000
_cell.angle_alpha   90.00
_cell.angle_beta   90.00
_cell.angle_gamma   90.00
#
_symmetry.space_group_name_H-M   'P 1'
#
loop_
_entity.id
_entity.type
_entity.pdbx_description
1 polymer ?
#
loop_
_entity_poly.entity_id
_entity_poly.type
_entity_poly.pdbx_seq_one_letter_code
_entity_poly.pdbx_strand_id
1 'polypeptide(L)'
;MKKNINEVNVIKDFGLEGDAHAGKWHRQVSFLSADIVDEFNEKGASVIEGDFGENILAYGIDFKKLPVGTKLICNDAKFEITQIGKECHSHCEIYKRVGDCIMPREGIFAKVLESGTIKVGDKIEVIYPEKDMPYMAAVMTLSDKGSRGERVDTSGPRAAEILKEHGFKIVEEILLPDEEVQIKKHLIRLSDSRQVDLIITTGGTRAFSKRSYTRSNFSCCRPQCAGNLRSDQSRFYDDHKTSHVIKRCQCNKKENIDH
;
A
#
# COMPACT_ATOMS: atom_id res chain seq x y z
N MET A 1 -7.35 -21.68 -8.79
CA MET A 1 -8.20 -21.65 -7.59
C MET A 1 -7.35 -22.10 -6.42
N LYS A 2 -7.32 -21.35 -5.32
CA LYS A 2 -6.62 -21.77 -4.10
C LYS A 2 -7.37 -22.95 -3.46
N LYS A 3 -6.63 -23.84 -2.81
CA LYS A 3 -7.20 -24.98 -2.10
C LYS A 3 -7.01 -24.77 -0.61
N ASN A 4 -8.01 -25.11 0.19
CA ASN A 4 -7.90 -25.12 1.65
C ASN A 4 -6.92 -26.19 2.09
N ILE A 5 -6.02 -25.81 3.00
CA ILE A 5 -5.03 -26.68 3.62
C ILE A 5 -5.04 -26.47 5.13
N ASN A 6 -4.78 -27.52 5.89
CA ASN A 6 -4.83 -27.43 7.35
C ASN A 6 -3.55 -26.87 7.97
N GLU A 7 -2.42 -26.97 7.26
CA GLU A 7 -1.10 -26.58 7.72
C GLU A 7 -0.24 -26.13 6.55
N VAL A 8 0.61 -25.10 6.75
CA VAL A 8 1.52 -24.62 5.73
C VAL A 8 2.80 -24.07 6.34
N ASN A 9 3.93 -24.29 5.67
CA ASN A 9 5.20 -23.67 5.99
C ASN A 9 5.26 -22.24 5.43
N VAL A 10 5.68 -21.33 6.28
CA VAL A 10 5.92 -19.93 5.98
C VAL A 10 7.41 -19.73 5.79
N ILE A 11 7.82 -19.18 4.66
CA ILE A 11 9.23 -19.02 4.29
C ILE A 11 9.58 -17.53 4.29
N LYS A 12 10.59 -17.15 5.08
CA LYS A 12 11.08 -15.78 5.19
C LYS A 12 11.42 -15.19 3.82
N ASP A 13 11.04 -13.92 3.61
CA ASP A 13 11.25 -13.14 2.39
C ASP A 13 10.69 -13.79 1.11
N PHE A 14 9.79 -14.77 1.26
CA PHE A 14 9.23 -15.52 0.13
C PHE A 14 7.71 -15.63 0.18
N GLY A 15 7.12 -16.14 1.26
CA GLY A 15 5.67 -16.33 1.41
C GLY A 15 5.31 -17.74 1.90
N LEU A 16 4.15 -18.25 1.50
CA LEU A 16 3.71 -19.60 1.82
C LEU A 16 4.31 -20.59 0.85
N GLU A 17 4.76 -21.72 1.39
CA GLU A 17 5.29 -22.83 0.58
C GLU A 17 4.22 -23.35 -0.40
N GLY A 18 4.60 -23.46 -1.68
CA GLY A 18 3.71 -23.94 -2.74
C GLY A 18 2.67 -22.93 -3.24
N ASP A 19 2.62 -21.70 -2.70
CA ASP A 19 1.72 -20.66 -3.25
C ASP A 19 2.30 -20.05 -4.52
N ALA A 20 1.49 -19.99 -5.58
CA ALA A 20 1.85 -19.42 -6.86
C ALA A 20 2.20 -17.91 -6.82
N HIS A 21 1.77 -17.21 -5.77
CA HIS A 21 2.06 -15.78 -5.57
C HIS A 21 3.23 -15.54 -4.63
N ALA A 22 3.85 -16.58 -4.07
CA ALA A 22 5.04 -16.46 -3.26
C ALA A 22 6.21 -15.90 -4.08
N GLY A 23 7.07 -15.08 -3.46
CA GLY A 23 8.21 -14.49 -4.15
C GLY A 23 8.83 -13.31 -3.41
N LYS A 24 9.95 -12.78 -3.96
CA LYS A 24 10.69 -11.66 -3.40
C LYS A 24 10.04 -10.31 -3.73
N TRP A 25 8.90 -10.05 -3.14
CA TRP A 25 8.16 -8.80 -3.29
C TRP A 25 7.43 -8.45 -2.00
N HIS A 26 6.69 -7.35 -1.95
CA HIS A 26 6.05 -6.88 -0.71
C HIS A 26 4.68 -7.52 -0.42
N ARG A 27 4.08 -8.26 -1.35
CA ARG A 27 2.77 -8.91 -1.21
C ARG A 27 2.89 -10.43 -1.19
N GLN A 28 3.73 -10.94 -0.29
CA GLN A 28 4.04 -12.37 -0.20
C GLN A 28 2.88 -13.20 0.32
N VAL A 29 2.12 -12.64 1.27
CA VAL A 29 0.96 -13.30 1.88
C VAL A 29 -0.20 -12.31 1.94
N SER A 30 -1.39 -12.78 1.61
CA SER A 30 -2.62 -11.98 1.71
C SER A 30 -3.50 -12.48 2.86
N PHE A 31 -4.07 -11.53 3.61
CA PHE A 31 -4.98 -11.78 4.71
C PHE A 31 -6.34 -11.13 4.42
N LEU A 32 -7.41 -11.75 4.90
CA LEU A 32 -8.75 -11.21 4.86
C LEU A 32 -9.49 -11.56 6.16
N SER A 33 -10.37 -10.67 6.62
CA SER A 33 -11.21 -10.97 7.78
C SER A 33 -12.34 -11.92 7.40
N ALA A 34 -12.48 -13.00 8.15
CA ALA A 34 -13.58 -13.96 7.99
C ALA A 34 -14.91 -13.31 8.36
N ASP A 35 -14.94 -12.44 9.38
CA ASP A 35 -16.15 -11.70 9.76
C ASP A 35 -16.69 -10.86 8.59
N ILE A 36 -15.82 -10.22 7.82
CA ILE A 36 -16.20 -9.42 6.64
C ILE A 36 -16.70 -10.31 5.49
N VAL A 37 -16.14 -11.52 5.35
CA VAL A 37 -16.64 -12.50 4.36
C VAL A 37 -18.03 -12.99 4.75
N ASP A 38 -18.27 -13.25 6.02
CA ASP A 38 -19.58 -13.65 6.53
C ASP A 38 -20.62 -12.55 6.30
N GLU A 39 -20.31 -11.29 6.65
CA GLU A 39 -21.17 -10.14 6.34
C GLU A 39 -21.45 -9.97 4.84
N PHE A 40 -20.47 -10.29 3.99
CA PHE A 40 -20.64 -10.23 2.54
C PHE A 40 -21.57 -11.34 2.04
N ASN A 41 -21.48 -12.52 2.65
CA ASN A 41 -22.39 -13.65 2.37
C ASN A 41 -23.82 -13.39 2.86
N GLU A 42 -24.02 -12.73 3.99
CA GLU A 42 -25.34 -12.31 4.46
C GLU A 42 -26.03 -11.36 3.47
N LYS A 43 -25.25 -10.60 2.68
CA LYS A 43 -25.74 -9.75 1.59
C LYS A 43 -25.98 -10.53 0.28
N GLY A 44 -25.86 -11.85 0.32
CA GLY A 44 -26.17 -12.73 -0.82
C GLY A 44 -24.99 -13.05 -1.74
N ALA A 45 -23.75 -12.81 -1.31
CA ALA A 45 -22.57 -13.01 -2.14
C ALA A 45 -22.27 -14.51 -2.44
N SER A 46 -22.57 -15.42 -1.51
CA SER A 46 -22.34 -16.87 -1.63
C SER A 46 -20.91 -17.22 -2.06
N VAL A 47 -19.92 -16.61 -1.37
CA VAL A 47 -18.48 -16.85 -1.56
C VAL A 47 -17.97 -17.84 -0.51
N ILE A 48 -16.95 -18.60 -0.87
CA ILE A 48 -16.26 -19.56 0.01
C ILE A 48 -14.79 -19.14 0.19
N GLU A 49 -14.12 -19.77 1.15
CA GLU A 49 -12.70 -19.51 1.40
C GLU A 49 -11.87 -19.77 0.14
N GLY A 50 -10.93 -18.86 -0.15
CA GLY A 50 -10.07 -18.90 -1.32
C GLY A 50 -10.63 -18.21 -2.57
N ASP A 51 -11.91 -17.86 -2.60
CA ASP A 51 -12.56 -17.23 -3.75
C ASP A 51 -11.97 -15.85 -4.09
N PHE A 52 -11.54 -15.08 -3.09
CA PHE A 52 -10.87 -13.79 -3.28
C PHE A 52 -9.37 -13.93 -3.60
N GLY A 53 -8.86 -15.17 -3.55
CA GLY A 53 -7.43 -15.47 -3.70
C GLY A 53 -6.60 -15.12 -2.46
N GLU A 54 -7.25 -14.97 -1.30
CA GLU A 54 -6.58 -14.79 -0.01
C GLU A 54 -5.79 -16.04 0.39
N ASN A 55 -4.73 -15.84 1.19
CA ASN A 55 -3.94 -16.92 1.75
C ASN A 55 -4.42 -17.31 3.14
N ILE A 56 -4.75 -16.32 3.97
CA ILE A 56 -5.13 -16.50 5.36
C ILE A 56 -6.44 -15.77 5.61
N LEU A 57 -7.41 -16.51 6.14
CA LEU A 57 -8.67 -16.00 6.60
C LEU A 57 -8.69 -16.10 8.13
N ALA A 58 -9.00 -15.01 8.84
CA ALA A 58 -9.00 -15.00 10.29
C ALA A 58 -10.20 -14.23 10.86
N TYR A 59 -10.74 -14.75 11.96
CA TYR A 59 -11.82 -14.12 12.73
C TYR A 59 -11.29 -13.14 13.77
N GLY A 60 -12.10 -12.16 14.12
CA GLY A 60 -11.87 -11.24 15.23
C GLY A 60 -10.81 -10.16 14.96
N ILE A 61 -10.33 -10.04 13.71
CA ILE A 61 -9.34 -9.01 13.33
C ILE A 61 -9.89 -8.19 12.17
N ASP A 62 -10.06 -6.89 12.40
CA ASP A 62 -10.34 -5.91 11.35
C ASP A 62 -9.01 -5.45 10.72
N PHE A 63 -8.52 -6.23 9.77
CA PHE A 63 -7.22 -5.99 9.14
C PHE A 63 -7.08 -4.62 8.49
N LYS A 64 -8.16 -4.07 7.94
CA LYS A 64 -8.18 -2.76 7.29
C LYS A 64 -7.83 -1.61 8.25
N LYS A 65 -8.15 -1.76 9.54
CA LYS A 65 -7.82 -0.75 10.55
C LYS A 65 -6.37 -0.80 11.00
N LEU A 66 -5.64 -1.86 10.68
CA LEU A 66 -4.25 -2.01 11.05
C LEU A 66 -3.37 -1.17 10.10
N PRO A 67 -2.51 -0.28 10.62
CA PRO A 67 -1.61 0.50 9.79
C PRO A 67 -0.55 -0.38 9.12
N VAL A 68 -0.05 0.06 7.97
CA VAL A 68 1.14 -0.55 7.35
C VAL A 68 2.32 -0.49 8.33
N GLY A 69 3.11 -1.57 8.40
CA GLY A 69 4.15 -1.76 9.42
C GLY A 69 3.70 -2.54 10.66
N THR A 70 2.38 -2.78 10.83
CA THR A 70 1.89 -3.68 11.88
C THR A 70 2.46 -5.08 11.68
N LYS A 71 2.92 -5.70 12.75
CA LYS A 71 3.39 -7.08 12.74
C LYS A 71 2.28 -8.02 13.18
N LEU A 72 2.16 -9.13 12.47
CA LEU A 72 1.25 -10.23 12.80
C LEU A 72 2.13 -11.43 13.16
N ILE A 73 1.94 -12.00 14.35
CA ILE A 73 2.69 -13.16 14.83
C ILE A 73 1.73 -14.33 14.95
N CYS A 74 2.08 -15.45 14.32
CA CYS A 74 1.35 -16.70 14.41
C CYS A 74 2.35 -17.82 14.64
N ASN A 75 2.40 -18.34 15.85
CA ASN A 75 3.46 -19.25 16.32
C ASN A 75 4.86 -18.63 16.08
N ASP A 76 5.75 -19.31 15.37
CA ASP A 76 7.08 -18.83 15.02
C ASP A 76 7.10 -17.92 13.80
N ALA A 77 6.03 -17.93 13.00
CA ALA A 77 5.93 -17.11 11.79
C ALA A 77 5.61 -15.65 12.13
N LYS A 78 6.35 -14.73 11.53
CA LYS A 78 6.14 -13.30 11.70
C LYS A 78 5.95 -12.59 10.35
N PHE A 79 4.92 -11.79 10.26
CA PHE A 79 4.56 -11.02 9.07
C PHE A 79 4.58 -9.53 9.37
N GLU A 80 4.83 -8.71 8.36
CA GLU A 80 4.66 -7.25 8.43
C GLU A 80 3.67 -6.80 7.35
N ILE A 81 2.61 -6.13 7.74
CA ILE A 81 1.64 -5.54 6.80
C ILE A 81 2.36 -4.50 5.93
N THR A 82 2.27 -4.67 4.62
CA THR A 82 2.95 -3.81 3.65
C THR A 82 2.00 -3.04 2.75
N GLN A 83 0.74 -3.47 2.67
CA GLN A 83 -0.26 -2.83 1.83
C GLN A 83 -1.67 -3.16 2.29
N ILE A 84 -2.58 -2.18 2.21
CA ILE A 84 -4.02 -2.35 2.42
C ILE A 84 -4.71 -2.24 1.06
N GLY A 85 -5.58 -3.20 0.77
CA GLY A 85 -6.32 -3.25 -0.48
C GLY A 85 -5.50 -3.65 -1.70
N LYS A 86 -6.18 -4.03 -2.75
CA LYS A 86 -5.60 -4.38 -4.05
C LYS A 86 -6.47 -3.85 -5.17
N GLU A 87 -5.91 -3.05 -6.05
CA GLU A 87 -6.61 -2.68 -7.26
C GLU A 87 -6.76 -3.89 -8.20
N CYS A 88 -7.99 -4.18 -8.61
CA CYS A 88 -8.27 -5.22 -9.59
C CYS A 88 -8.26 -4.62 -11.00
N HIS A 89 -7.44 -5.18 -11.88
CA HIS A 89 -7.34 -4.73 -13.28
C HIS A 89 -8.53 -5.18 -14.14
N SER A 90 -9.24 -6.22 -13.70
CA SER A 90 -10.43 -6.76 -14.36
C SER A 90 -11.45 -7.22 -13.31
N HIS A 91 -12.71 -7.13 -13.66
CA HIS A 91 -13.78 -7.65 -12.83
C HIS A 91 -13.73 -9.18 -12.82
N CYS A 92 -13.47 -9.77 -11.63
CA CYS A 92 -13.49 -11.21 -11.44
C CYS A 92 -14.94 -11.77 -11.44
N GLU A 93 -15.07 -13.08 -11.38
CA GLU A 93 -16.40 -13.72 -11.36
C GLU A 93 -17.26 -13.29 -10.15
N ILE A 94 -16.65 -13.03 -8.99
CA ILE A 94 -17.36 -12.51 -7.82
C ILE A 94 -17.97 -11.14 -8.13
N TYR A 95 -17.16 -10.22 -8.69
CA TYR A 95 -17.66 -8.89 -9.06
C TYR A 95 -18.77 -8.96 -10.10
N LYS A 96 -18.64 -9.84 -11.10
CA LYS A 96 -19.69 -10.02 -12.13
C LYS A 96 -20.99 -10.55 -11.53
N ARG A 97 -20.90 -11.44 -10.53
CA ARG A 97 -22.05 -12.08 -9.87
C ARG A 97 -22.75 -11.16 -8.88
N VAL A 98 -21.98 -10.41 -8.08
CA VAL A 98 -22.48 -9.65 -6.94
C VAL A 98 -22.49 -8.14 -7.20
N GLY A 99 -21.74 -7.65 -8.20
CA GLY A 99 -21.58 -6.22 -8.48
C GLY A 99 -20.59 -5.52 -7.56
N ASP A 100 -19.96 -6.25 -6.62
CA ASP A 100 -19.01 -5.72 -5.65
C ASP A 100 -17.90 -6.75 -5.33
N CYS A 101 -16.81 -6.27 -4.71
CA CYS A 101 -15.72 -7.11 -4.21
C CYS A 101 -15.08 -6.46 -2.99
N ILE A 102 -14.89 -7.24 -1.93
CA ILE A 102 -14.31 -6.76 -0.66
C ILE A 102 -12.78 -6.69 -0.70
N MET A 103 -12.09 -7.51 -1.50
CA MET A 103 -10.64 -7.60 -1.53
C MET A 103 -9.91 -6.26 -1.81
N PRO A 104 -10.43 -5.37 -2.69
CA PRO A 104 -9.82 -4.06 -2.90
C PRO A 104 -9.83 -3.14 -1.68
N ARG A 105 -10.75 -3.35 -0.75
CA ARG A 105 -10.95 -2.48 0.41
C ARG A 105 -10.52 -3.10 1.73
N GLU A 106 -10.71 -4.41 1.88
CA GLU A 106 -10.59 -5.12 3.15
C GLU A 106 -9.39 -6.07 3.19
N GLY A 107 -8.90 -6.53 2.02
CA GLY A 107 -7.74 -7.41 1.96
C GLY A 107 -6.46 -6.66 2.31
N ILE A 108 -5.58 -7.30 3.05
CA ILE A 108 -4.24 -6.77 3.30
C ILE A 108 -3.18 -7.71 2.74
N PHE A 109 -1.99 -7.16 2.51
CA PHE A 109 -0.82 -7.91 2.08
C PHE A 109 0.32 -7.69 3.04
N ALA A 110 1.07 -8.76 3.28
CA ALA A 110 2.20 -8.76 4.18
C ALA A 110 3.42 -9.44 3.54
N LYS A 111 4.59 -9.08 4.03
CA LYS A 111 5.83 -9.82 3.81
C LYS A 111 6.13 -10.70 5.02
N VAL A 112 6.85 -11.77 4.81
CA VAL A 112 7.30 -12.68 5.86
C VAL A 112 8.64 -12.18 6.42
N LEU A 113 8.67 -11.91 7.72
CA LEU A 113 9.89 -11.52 8.45
C LEU A 113 10.63 -12.71 9.04
N GLU A 114 9.89 -13.70 9.54
CA GLU A 114 10.44 -14.91 10.16
C GLU A 114 9.65 -16.13 9.68
N SER A 115 10.38 -17.21 9.39
CA SER A 115 9.78 -18.46 8.97
C SER A 115 9.13 -19.19 10.14
N GLY A 116 8.14 -20.03 9.85
CA GLY A 116 7.46 -20.87 10.83
C GLY A 116 6.44 -21.75 10.15
N THR A 117 5.68 -22.48 10.95
CA THR A 117 4.55 -23.30 10.48
C THR A 117 3.27 -22.76 11.10
N ILE A 118 2.24 -22.59 10.29
CA ILE A 118 0.92 -22.14 10.73
C ILE A 118 -0.14 -23.19 10.38
N LYS A 119 -1.16 -23.31 11.25
CA LYS A 119 -2.25 -24.27 11.15
C LYS A 119 -3.60 -23.58 11.32
N VAL A 120 -4.63 -24.22 10.80
CA VAL A 120 -6.02 -23.80 11.06
C VAL A 120 -6.28 -23.85 12.57
N GLY A 121 -6.83 -22.77 13.11
CA GLY A 121 -7.11 -22.61 14.55
C GLY A 121 -5.99 -21.93 15.36
N ASP A 122 -4.83 -21.67 14.77
CA ASP A 122 -3.78 -20.91 15.43
C ASP A 122 -4.22 -19.44 15.66
N LYS A 123 -3.68 -18.85 16.74
CA LYS A 123 -3.97 -17.46 17.10
C LYS A 123 -2.98 -16.52 16.43
N ILE A 124 -3.50 -15.38 16.00
CA ILE A 124 -2.70 -14.27 15.45
C ILE A 124 -2.60 -13.18 16.52
N GLU A 125 -1.38 -12.88 16.94
CA GLU A 125 -1.08 -11.72 17.77
C GLU A 125 -0.79 -10.51 16.87
N VAL A 126 -1.36 -9.35 17.25
CA VAL A 126 -1.22 -8.09 16.50
C VAL A 126 -0.32 -7.14 17.29
N ILE A 127 0.83 -6.78 16.72
CA ILE A 127 1.77 -5.82 17.29
C ILE A 127 1.80 -4.57 16.41
N TYR A 128 1.31 -3.45 16.95
CA TYR A 128 1.31 -2.17 16.25
C TYR A 128 2.75 -1.66 16.03
N PRO A 129 2.99 -0.89 14.95
CA PRO A 129 4.29 -0.31 14.70
C PRO A 129 4.69 0.65 15.84
N GLU A 130 5.97 0.66 16.19
CA GLU A 130 6.52 1.58 17.17
C GLU A 130 6.44 3.02 16.64
N LYS A 131 6.28 4.00 17.56
CA LYS A 131 6.18 5.43 17.20
C LYS A 131 7.45 5.98 16.54
N ASP A 132 8.58 5.35 16.79
CA ASP A 132 9.92 5.79 16.32
C ASP A 132 10.37 5.07 15.04
N MET A 133 9.46 4.45 14.29
CA MET A 133 9.80 3.86 12.99
C MET A 133 10.24 4.95 12.00
N PRO A 134 11.27 4.67 11.17
CA PRO A 134 11.70 5.61 10.14
C PRO A 134 10.54 5.93 9.18
N TYR A 135 10.37 7.20 8.85
CA TYR A 135 9.38 7.62 7.87
C TYR A 135 9.57 6.89 6.54
N MET A 136 8.47 6.42 5.98
CA MET A 136 8.46 5.72 4.69
C MET A 136 8.33 6.71 3.55
N ALA A 137 9.19 6.59 2.53
CA ALA A 137 9.13 7.44 1.35
C ALA A 137 9.05 6.62 0.07
N ALA A 138 8.42 7.20 -0.95
CA ALA A 138 8.44 6.69 -2.31
C ALA A 138 8.92 7.77 -3.27
N VAL A 139 9.64 7.37 -4.32
CA VAL A 139 10.11 8.26 -5.38
C VAL A 139 9.44 7.87 -6.68
N MET A 140 8.89 8.86 -7.39
CA MET A 140 8.21 8.69 -8.66
C MET A 140 8.84 9.58 -9.72
N THR A 141 9.53 8.98 -10.69
CA THR A 141 10.09 9.70 -11.84
C THR A 141 9.08 9.71 -12.99
N LEU A 142 8.79 10.90 -13.49
CA LEU A 142 7.86 11.10 -14.59
C LEU A 142 8.65 11.40 -15.88
N SER A 143 8.68 10.46 -16.81
CA SER A 143 9.44 10.60 -18.04
C SER A 143 8.93 9.67 -19.14
N ASP A 144 8.39 10.23 -20.22
CA ASP A 144 7.97 9.47 -21.41
C ASP A 144 9.14 8.70 -22.05
N LYS A 145 10.32 9.31 -22.13
CA LYS A 145 11.50 8.66 -22.69
C LYS A 145 12.06 7.58 -21.76
N GLY A 146 12.07 7.86 -20.46
CA GLY A 146 12.51 6.91 -19.45
C GLY A 146 11.62 5.67 -19.41
N SER A 147 10.29 5.85 -19.40
CA SER A 147 9.34 4.75 -19.36
C SER A 147 9.39 3.83 -20.59
N ARG A 148 9.85 4.34 -21.75
CA ARG A 148 10.10 3.56 -22.96
C ARG A 148 11.52 2.99 -23.07
N GLY A 149 12.37 3.21 -22.05
CA GLY A 149 13.76 2.74 -22.06
C GLY A 149 14.70 3.56 -22.97
N GLU A 150 14.24 4.69 -23.53
CA GLU A 150 15.04 5.56 -24.40
C GLU A 150 16.02 6.45 -23.61
N ARG A 151 15.87 6.53 -22.30
CA ARG A 151 16.71 7.32 -21.40
C ARG A 151 16.82 6.65 -20.04
N VAL A 152 18.04 6.58 -19.52
CA VAL A 152 18.27 6.09 -18.15
C VAL A 152 17.74 7.12 -17.15
N ASP A 153 17.00 6.66 -16.14
CA ASP A 153 16.59 7.50 -15.03
C ASP A 153 17.76 7.66 -14.06
N THR A 154 18.22 8.88 -13.90
CA THR A 154 19.24 9.25 -12.91
C THR A 154 18.66 10.07 -11.77
N SER A 155 17.48 10.66 -11.98
CA SER A 155 16.86 11.57 -11.03
C SER A 155 16.18 10.85 -9.89
N GLY A 156 15.46 9.78 -10.19
CA GLY A 156 14.78 8.95 -9.19
C GLY A 156 15.77 8.31 -8.21
N PRO A 157 16.76 7.55 -8.68
CA PRO A 157 17.77 6.96 -7.81
C PRO A 157 18.51 8.00 -6.95
N ARG A 158 18.85 9.18 -7.52
CA ARG A 158 19.51 10.23 -6.74
C ARG A 158 18.61 10.81 -5.64
N ALA A 159 17.32 11.02 -5.94
CA ALA A 159 16.36 11.46 -4.92
C ALA A 159 16.19 10.40 -3.81
N ALA A 160 16.12 9.13 -4.17
CA ALA A 160 16.03 8.03 -3.21
C ALA A 160 17.27 7.94 -2.31
N GLU A 161 18.47 8.14 -2.86
CA GLU A 161 19.72 8.16 -2.13
C GLU A 161 19.74 9.30 -1.08
N ILE A 162 19.38 10.52 -1.49
CA ILE A 162 19.29 11.68 -0.59
C ILE A 162 18.30 11.41 0.55
N LEU A 163 17.14 10.84 0.25
CA LEU A 163 16.15 10.50 1.28
C LEU A 163 16.69 9.46 2.27
N LYS A 164 17.41 8.43 1.79
CA LYS A 164 18.05 7.44 2.66
C LYS A 164 19.08 8.07 3.59
N GLU A 165 19.89 9.00 3.09
CA GLU A 165 20.86 9.78 3.89
C GLU A 165 20.18 10.58 5.01
N HIS A 166 18.91 11.00 4.80
CA HIS A 166 18.10 11.74 5.78
C HIS A 166 17.20 10.83 6.64
N GLY A 167 17.47 9.52 6.67
CA GLY A 167 16.79 8.59 7.56
C GLY A 167 15.43 8.08 7.07
N PHE A 168 15.04 8.37 5.82
CA PHE A 168 13.82 7.79 5.25
C PHE A 168 14.04 6.36 4.77
N LYS A 169 13.03 5.50 4.99
CA LYS A 169 12.97 4.17 4.38
C LYS A 169 12.30 4.26 3.02
N ILE A 170 13.06 4.04 1.95
CA ILE A 170 12.48 4.00 0.59
C ILE A 170 11.73 2.68 0.40
N VAL A 171 10.43 2.77 0.20
CA VAL A 171 9.56 1.60 0.00
C VAL A 171 9.33 1.29 -1.47
N GLU A 172 9.45 2.30 -2.34
CA GLU A 172 9.24 2.10 -3.78
C GLU A 172 9.90 3.23 -4.60
N GLU A 173 10.50 2.84 -5.72
CA GLU A 173 10.98 3.73 -6.78
C GLU A 173 10.23 3.38 -8.06
N ILE A 174 9.58 4.37 -8.68
CA ILE A 174 8.67 4.17 -9.81
C ILE A 174 9.07 5.10 -10.96
N LEU A 175 9.15 4.55 -12.15
CA LEU A 175 9.32 5.32 -13.39
C LEU A 175 8.05 5.20 -14.23
N LEU A 176 7.41 6.33 -14.53
CA LEU A 176 6.14 6.40 -15.25
C LEU A 176 6.21 7.35 -16.44
N PRO A 177 5.38 7.14 -17.49
CA PRO A 177 5.13 8.16 -18.49
C PRO A 177 4.40 9.36 -17.88
N ASP A 178 4.46 10.50 -18.57
CA ASP A 178 3.78 11.75 -18.19
C ASP A 178 2.25 11.68 -18.44
N GLU A 179 1.58 10.62 -17.93
CA GLU A 179 0.15 10.39 -18.09
C GLU A 179 -0.58 10.64 -16.76
N GLU A 180 -1.48 11.62 -16.73
CA GLU A 180 -2.20 12.03 -15.52
C GLU A 180 -2.94 10.88 -14.83
N VAL A 181 -3.58 10.00 -15.60
CA VAL A 181 -4.36 8.87 -15.07
C VAL A 181 -3.45 7.89 -14.30
N GLN A 182 -2.30 7.55 -14.87
CA GLN A 182 -1.33 6.65 -14.23
C GLN A 182 -0.70 7.29 -13.00
N ILE A 183 -0.31 8.57 -13.10
CA ILE A 183 0.26 9.32 -11.98
C ILE A 183 -0.72 9.35 -10.81
N LYS A 184 -1.98 9.74 -11.07
CA LYS A 184 -3.04 9.78 -10.05
C LYS A 184 -3.27 8.42 -9.39
N LYS A 185 -3.33 7.36 -10.18
CA LYS A 185 -3.48 5.98 -9.71
C LYS A 185 -2.36 5.59 -8.75
N HIS A 186 -1.11 5.86 -9.11
CA HIS A 186 0.05 5.54 -8.26
C HIS A 186 0.10 6.41 -7.00
N LEU A 187 -0.26 7.70 -7.08
CA LEU A 187 -0.35 8.57 -5.91
C LEU A 187 -1.37 8.06 -4.89
N ILE A 188 -2.58 7.69 -5.35
CA ILE A 188 -3.63 7.13 -4.48
C ILE A 188 -3.13 5.81 -3.85
N ARG A 189 -2.54 4.93 -4.65
CA ARG A 189 -2.00 3.65 -4.15
C ARG A 189 -0.90 3.85 -3.10
N LEU A 190 0.05 4.75 -3.35
CA LEU A 190 1.12 5.04 -2.40
C LEU A 190 0.58 5.68 -1.11
N SER A 191 -0.35 6.61 -1.24
CA SER A 191 -0.95 7.31 -0.10
C SER A 191 -1.88 6.40 0.72
N ASP A 192 -2.85 5.75 0.08
CA ASP A 192 -3.94 5.06 0.76
C ASP A 192 -3.61 3.60 1.07
N SER A 193 -3.03 2.89 0.09
CA SER A 193 -2.75 1.46 0.24
C SER A 193 -1.38 1.17 0.86
N ARG A 194 -0.35 1.92 0.48
CA ARG A 194 1.02 1.77 1.01
C ARG A 194 1.28 2.62 2.25
N GLN A 195 0.43 3.62 2.48
CA GLN A 195 0.52 4.55 3.61
C GLN A 195 1.91 5.17 3.78
N VAL A 196 2.56 5.56 2.67
CA VAL A 196 3.86 6.24 2.74
C VAL A 196 3.71 7.65 3.30
N ASP A 197 4.69 8.09 4.09
CA ASP A 197 4.68 9.40 4.74
C ASP A 197 5.07 10.52 3.77
N LEU A 198 5.91 10.20 2.78
CA LEU A 198 6.43 11.15 1.81
C LEU A 198 6.44 10.55 0.40
N ILE A 199 5.92 11.28 -0.57
CA ILE A 199 6.04 10.94 -1.99
C ILE A 199 6.79 12.08 -2.66
N ILE A 200 7.95 11.78 -3.27
CA ILE A 200 8.68 12.71 -4.12
C ILE A 200 8.40 12.40 -5.58
N THR A 201 7.99 13.43 -6.35
CA THR A 201 7.88 13.32 -7.81
C THR A 201 8.98 14.15 -8.46
N THR A 202 9.66 13.60 -9.47
CA THR A 202 10.69 14.29 -10.26
C THR A 202 10.40 14.12 -11.76
N GLY A 203 10.71 15.13 -12.56
CA GLY A 203 10.41 15.14 -14.00
C GLY A 203 9.04 15.74 -14.33
N GLY A 204 8.46 15.36 -15.49
CA GLY A 204 7.11 15.76 -15.88
C GLY A 204 6.94 17.23 -16.33
N THR A 205 7.93 17.77 -17.01
CA THR A 205 7.91 19.21 -17.41
C THR A 205 6.93 19.53 -18.53
N ARG A 206 6.37 18.55 -19.23
CA ARG A 206 5.48 18.75 -20.40
C ARG A 206 3.99 18.51 -20.11
N ALA A 207 3.65 17.60 -19.20
CA ALA A 207 2.26 17.23 -18.93
C ALA A 207 1.53 18.23 -18.03
N PHE A 208 2.26 19.11 -17.37
CA PHE A 208 1.68 19.96 -16.35
C PHE A 208 1.83 21.44 -16.72
N SER A 209 0.81 21.98 -17.39
CA SER A 209 0.60 23.42 -17.26
C SER A 209 0.44 23.72 -15.77
N LYS A 210 1.16 24.71 -15.26
CA LYS A 210 1.23 25.09 -13.83
C LYS A 210 -0.10 25.17 -13.06
N ARG A 211 -1.25 25.12 -13.77
CA ARG A 211 -2.62 25.16 -13.21
C ARG A 211 -3.25 23.80 -12.94
N SER A 212 -2.87 22.74 -13.66
CA SER A 212 -3.55 21.42 -13.49
C SER A 212 -2.90 20.56 -12.40
N TYR A 213 -1.59 20.70 -12.19
CA TYR A 213 -0.87 19.87 -11.20
C TYR A 213 -1.29 20.17 -9.77
N THR A 214 -1.43 21.43 -9.42
CA THR A 214 -1.89 21.83 -8.08
C THR A 214 -3.33 21.40 -7.80
N ARG A 215 -4.21 21.37 -8.82
CA ARG A 215 -5.59 20.93 -8.64
C ARG A 215 -5.78 19.42 -8.62
N SER A 216 -5.08 18.65 -9.45
CA SER A 216 -5.18 17.19 -9.48
C SER A 216 -4.57 16.55 -8.23
N ASN A 217 -3.48 17.08 -7.70
CA ASN A 217 -2.88 16.62 -6.45
C ASN A 217 -3.79 16.88 -5.24
N PHE A 218 -4.50 18.03 -5.22
CA PHE A 218 -5.47 18.34 -4.16
C PHE A 218 -6.78 17.58 -4.29
N SER A 219 -7.18 17.13 -5.50
CA SER A 219 -8.40 16.34 -5.68
C SER A 219 -8.25 14.89 -5.19
N CYS A 220 -7.01 14.40 -4.98
CA CYS A 220 -6.73 13.09 -4.38
C CYS A 220 -6.76 13.14 -2.85
N CYS A 221 -6.56 14.32 -2.24
CA CYS A 221 -6.71 14.51 -0.81
C CYS A 221 -8.18 14.82 -0.50
N ARG A 222 -8.79 14.13 0.46
CA ARG A 222 -10.13 14.48 0.92
C ARG A 222 -10.16 15.95 1.37
N PRO A 223 -11.24 16.72 1.16
CA PRO A 223 -11.31 18.17 1.43
C PRO A 223 -10.96 18.59 2.86
N GLN A 224 -11.02 17.66 3.82
CA GLN A 224 -10.72 17.91 5.23
C GLN A 224 -9.22 18.12 5.54
N CYS A 225 -8.32 17.85 4.59
CA CYS A 225 -6.87 17.99 4.79
C CYS A 225 -6.30 19.32 4.25
N ALA A 226 -7.12 20.19 3.67
CA ALA A 226 -6.64 21.42 3.01
C ALA A 226 -6.20 22.55 3.96
N GLY A 227 -6.39 22.40 5.29
CA GLY A 227 -6.19 23.48 6.26
C GLY A 227 -4.75 23.79 6.66
N ASN A 228 -3.77 22.88 6.49
CA ASN A 228 -2.45 23.01 7.11
C ASN A 228 -1.25 23.07 6.14
N LEU A 229 -1.47 23.38 4.86
CA LEU A 229 -0.42 23.34 3.83
C LEU A 229 0.36 24.65 3.67
N ARG A 230 0.20 25.65 4.53
CA ARG A 230 0.78 26.99 4.30
C ARG A 230 2.14 27.29 4.96
N SER A 231 2.71 26.44 5.81
CA SER A 231 3.84 26.89 6.66
C SER A 231 5.23 26.36 6.35
N ASP A 232 5.46 25.42 5.41
CA ASP A 232 6.79 24.84 5.26
C ASP A 232 7.32 24.75 3.81
N GLN A 233 6.89 25.63 2.92
CA GLN A 233 7.42 25.67 1.55
C GLN A 233 8.81 26.33 1.41
N SER A 234 9.41 26.87 2.49
CA SER A 234 10.57 27.75 2.36
C SER A 234 11.94 27.09 2.58
N ARG A 235 12.04 25.79 2.90
CA ARG A 235 13.32 25.17 3.28
C ARG A 235 13.94 24.17 2.29
N PHE A 236 13.31 23.90 1.15
CA PHE A 236 13.85 22.98 0.14
C PHE A 236 13.93 23.59 -1.27
N TYR A 237 14.14 24.89 -1.36
CA TYR A 237 14.46 25.56 -2.62
C TYR A 237 15.93 25.94 -2.60
N ASP A 238 16.78 25.06 -3.12
CA ASP A 238 17.98 25.45 -3.83
C ASP A 238 18.42 24.37 -4.83
N ASP A 239 18.64 24.80 -6.05
CA ASP A 239 19.46 24.25 -7.14
C ASP A 239 18.97 23.16 -8.07
N HIS A 240 17.76 22.58 -8.04
CA HIS A 240 17.30 21.85 -9.22
C HIS A 240 15.82 22.12 -9.54
N LYS A 241 15.60 22.83 -10.66
CA LYS A 241 14.29 23.13 -11.25
C LYS A 241 13.50 21.85 -11.52
N THR A 242 12.48 21.52 -10.72
CA THR A 242 11.42 20.53 -10.97
C THR A 242 11.32 19.34 -10.00
N SER A 243 11.38 19.59 -8.70
CA SER A 243 10.94 18.57 -7.72
C SER A 243 9.75 19.09 -6.93
N HIS A 244 8.70 18.29 -6.81
CA HIS A 244 7.51 18.62 -6.03
C HIS A 244 7.38 17.65 -4.86
N VAL A 245 7.18 18.17 -3.66
CA VAL A 245 7.04 17.39 -2.42
C VAL A 245 5.57 17.31 -2.06
N ILE A 246 5.04 16.11 -1.97
CA ILE A 246 3.69 15.84 -1.48
C ILE A 246 3.82 15.18 -0.10
N LYS A 247 3.50 15.91 0.97
CA LYS A 247 3.42 15.35 2.33
C LYS A 247 2.07 14.67 2.52
N ARG A 248 2.06 13.52 3.18
CA ARG A 248 0.83 12.87 3.63
C ARG A 248 0.17 13.75 4.69
N CYS A 249 -1.11 14.07 4.49
CA CYS A 249 -1.92 14.66 5.55
C CYS A 249 -2.31 13.55 6.52
N GLN A 250 -1.73 13.53 7.72
CA GLN A 250 -2.26 12.74 8.83
C GLN A 250 -3.48 13.48 9.38
N CYS A 251 -4.66 12.98 9.11
CA CYS A 251 -5.85 13.36 9.84
C CYS A 251 -5.82 12.66 11.20
N ASN A 252 -5.38 13.35 12.26
CA ASN A 252 -5.66 12.93 13.62
C ASN A 252 -7.18 12.92 13.78
N LYS A 253 -7.81 11.75 13.81
CA LYS A 253 -9.13 11.60 14.37
C LYS A 253 -9.04 12.02 15.85
N LYS A 254 -9.51 13.21 16.16
CA LYS A 254 -9.90 13.52 17.53
C LYS A 254 -11.04 12.56 17.86
N GLU A 255 -10.78 11.61 18.73
CA GLU A 255 -11.82 10.89 19.43
C GLU A 255 -12.61 11.95 20.21
N ASN A 256 -13.85 12.20 19.81
CA ASN A 256 -14.82 12.82 20.68
C ASN A 256 -15.12 11.77 21.75
N ILE A 257 -14.49 11.93 22.90
CA ILE A 257 -14.96 11.35 24.16
C ILE A 257 -16.08 12.27 24.60
N ASP A 258 -17.31 11.93 24.22
CA ASP A 258 -18.49 12.50 24.87
C ASP A 258 -18.72 11.72 26.17
N HIS A 259 -18.80 12.52 27.24
CA HIS A 259 -19.18 12.11 28.61
C HIS A 259 -20.64 11.70 28.68
#